data_fcd9c468146422bc357cff1b624e5672
#
_entry.id   fcd9c468146422bc357cff1b624e5672
#
_cell.length_a   1.000
_cell.length_b   1.000
_cell.length_c   1.000
_cell.angle_alpha   90.00
_cell.angle_beta   90.00
_cell.angle_gamma   90.00
#
_symmetry.space_group_name_H-M   'P 1'
#
loop_
_entity.id
_entity.type
_entity.pdbx_description
1 polymer ?
#
loop_
_entity_poly.entity_id
_entity_poly.type
_entity_poly.pdbx_seq_one_letter_code
_entity_poly.pdbx_strand_id
1 'polypeptide(L)'
;MLIRNILEESVRKFDEVKAVKWLNKKEIMERSYGELMENVVSTRKGLLAEGFEGKHIALIGTSSVEWMESYLGIITGCTTAVPLDAALPCEDLIDLLNRSDSVALFLSPKLRPYLDAFLENCPKLQKVWMLQEEVEDAPAKVYGIGELRNAGKSASADSVCPDAEDIATIIFTSGTTGKSKGVMLTQNNLASNVEAVKITAEPGTAVLSVLPIHHAFCLVMDWLKGFSLGATLCINDSLLHMVRNMSIFKPDIMLMVPMMIETIYKRLATADPSIPKAVLAEKVFGGKLRIIFTGGAHLDPYYIDRFAEYGVEVLEGYGMSECSPVISNNTPENHKKGSIGKPLENAEIRFENGEILVKGSSVMKGYYQMPDETAETLKDGWLHTGDKGYMDEDGYLFINGRVKNLIILSNGENVSPEEIENKLALNPLVGEVIVTGEDNGLTARIYPEQAVVEAKALDAEAIQTQLQAFLDEYNKNQPTYRRITGLVVRKNPFIRNTTKKIRRQDVLIDEPLE
;
A
#
# COMPACT_ATOMS: atom_id res chain seq x y z
N MET A 1 15.94 7.07 -16.47
CA MET A 1 15.29 5.89 -17.07
C MET A 1 13.78 6.13 -17.18
N LEU A 2 13.07 5.39 -18.07
CA LEU A 2 11.64 5.58 -18.32
C LEU A 2 10.87 4.27 -18.05
N ILE A 3 9.69 4.40 -17.49
CA ILE A 3 8.77 3.25 -17.34
C ILE A 3 8.39 2.67 -18.70
N ARG A 4 8.22 3.51 -19.71
CA ARG A 4 7.97 3.08 -21.10
C ARG A 4 8.99 2.05 -21.57
N ASN A 5 10.29 2.29 -21.35
CA ASN A 5 11.35 1.38 -21.78
C ASN A 5 11.28 0.02 -21.06
N ILE A 6 10.96 0.03 -19.76
CA ILE A 6 10.77 -1.21 -18.98
C ILE A 6 9.63 -2.04 -19.56
N LEU A 7 8.49 -1.41 -19.87
CA LEU A 7 7.33 -2.11 -20.43
C LEU A 7 7.59 -2.65 -21.83
N GLU A 8 8.18 -1.84 -22.71
CA GLU A 8 8.53 -2.25 -24.08
C GLU A 8 9.53 -3.42 -24.08
N GLU A 9 10.50 -3.41 -23.15
CA GLU A 9 11.43 -4.52 -22.99
C GLU A 9 10.73 -5.77 -22.44
N SER A 10 9.80 -5.61 -21.51
CA SER A 10 9.01 -6.72 -20.96
C SER A 10 8.17 -7.40 -22.04
N VAL A 11 7.49 -6.62 -22.88
CA VAL A 11 6.73 -7.17 -24.01
C VAL A 11 7.66 -7.90 -24.99
N ARG A 12 8.79 -7.30 -25.36
CA ARG A 12 9.75 -7.94 -26.26
C ARG A 12 10.23 -9.30 -25.74
N LYS A 13 10.35 -9.47 -24.41
CA LYS A 13 10.82 -10.72 -23.78
C LYS A 13 9.69 -11.72 -23.53
N PHE A 14 8.49 -11.24 -23.24
CA PHE A 14 7.41 -12.05 -22.64
C PHE A 14 6.08 -11.95 -23.41
N ASP A 15 6.09 -11.61 -24.67
CA ASP A 15 4.91 -11.29 -25.51
C ASP A 15 3.72 -12.24 -25.28
N GLU A 16 3.97 -13.55 -25.38
CA GLU A 16 2.96 -14.61 -25.25
C GLU A 16 2.63 -15.00 -23.79
N VAL A 17 3.45 -14.54 -22.83
CA VAL A 17 3.21 -14.82 -21.40
C VAL A 17 1.93 -14.09 -20.96
N LYS A 18 1.15 -14.71 -20.10
CA LYS A 18 -0.05 -14.06 -19.54
C LYS A 18 0.36 -13.01 -18.53
N ALA A 19 0.18 -11.73 -18.88
CA ALA A 19 0.49 -10.60 -18.02
C ALA A 19 -0.53 -10.45 -16.89
N VAL A 20 -1.80 -10.70 -17.19
CA VAL A 20 -2.92 -10.46 -16.27
C VAL A 20 -3.93 -11.60 -16.33
N LYS A 21 -4.46 -11.98 -15.14
CA LYS A 21 -5.62 -12.86 -14.99
C LYS A 21 -6.65 -12.23 -14.04
N TRP A 22 -7.94 -12.38 -14.37
CA TRP A 22 -9.03 -11.91 -13.51
C TRP A 22 -10.25 -12.81 -13.61
N LEU A 23 -11.18 -12.66 -12.68
CA LEU A 23 -12.46 -13.37 -12.72
C LEU A 23 -13.53 -12.49 -13.39
N ASN A 24 -14.17 -13.03 -14.42
CA ASN A 24 -15.45 -12.56 -14.93
C ASN A 24 -16.52 -13.57 -14.50
N LYS A 25 -17.29 -13.23 -13.47
CA LYS A 25 -18.19 -14.16 -12.77
C LYS A 25 -17.42 -15.38 -12.22
N LYS A 26 -17.44 -16.52 -12.94
CA LYS A 26 -16.75 -17.76 -12.55
C LYS A 26 -15.64 -18.17 -13.51
N GLU A 27 -15.49 -17.45 -14.62
CA GLU A 27 -14.50 -17.75 -15.64
C GLU A 27 -13.22 -16.95 -15.42
N ILE A 28 -12.08 -17.60 -15.61
CA ILE A 28 -10.78 -16.93 -15.59
C ILE A 28 -10.58 -16.34 -16.98
N MET A 29 -10.50 -15.01 -17.00
CA MET A 29 -10.08 -14.24 -18.17
C MET A 29 -8.59 -13.96 -18.06
N GLU A 30 -7.92 -13.80 -19.20
CA GLU A 30 -6.49 -13.52 -19.23
C GLU A 30 -6.12 -12.65 -20.44
N ARG A 31 -5.00 -11.92 -20.33
CA ARG A 31 -4.35 -11.21 -21.44
C ARG A 31 -2.86 -11.47 -21.41
N SER A 32 -2.27 -11.61 -22.59
CA SER A 32 -0.80 -11.67 -22.73
C SER A 32 -0.18 -10.28 -22.57
N TYR A 33 1.15 -10.23 -22.46
CA TYR A 33 1.89 -8.97 -22.45
C TYR A 33 1.66 -8.16 -23.73
N GLY A 34 1.62 -8.83 -24.90
CA GLY A 34 1.33 -8.19 -26.18
C GLY A 34 -0.05 -7.58 -26.22
N GLU A 35 -1.09 -8.35 -25.87
CA GLU A 35 -2.50 -7.89 -25.84
C GLU A 35 -2.69 -6.71 -24.87
N LEU A 36 -2.06 -6.76 -23.69
CA LEU A 36 -2.10 -5.67 -22.73
C LEU A 36 -1.45 -4.41 -23.31
N MET A 37 -0.28 -4.55 -23.93
CA MET A 37 0.45 -3.41 -24.50
C MET A 37 -0.26 -2.76 -25.69
N GLU A 38 -1.00 -3.51 -26.50
CA GLU A 38 -1.85 -2.95 -27.55
C GLU A 38 -2.87 -1.94 -26.99
N ASN A 39 -3.50 -2.28 -25.85
CA ASN A 39 -4.45 -1.40 -25.17
C ASN A 39 -3.75 -0.20 -24.52
N VAL A 40 -2.57 -0.40 -23.93
CA VAL A 40 -1.74 0.67 -23.36
C VAL A 40 -1.35 1.69 -24.44
N VAL A 41 -0.83 1.21 -25.58
CA VAL A 41 -0.42 2.06 -26.70
C VAL A 41 -1.60 2.81 -27.30
N SER A 42 -2.73 2.11 -27.51
CA SER A 42 -3.93 2.76 -28.07
C SER A 42 -4.51 3.81 -27.11
N THR A 43 -4.51 3.56 -25.80
CA THR A 43 -4.91 4.55 -24.79
C THR A 43 -3.98 5.77 -24.82
N ARG A 44 -2.66 5.56 -24.80
CA ARG A 44 -1.65 6.61 -24.88
C ARG A 44 -1.81 7.48 -26.13
N LYS A 45 -1.88 6.87 -27.29
CA LYS A 45 -2.06 7.55 -28.56
C LYS A 45 -3.39 8.31 -28.65
N GLY A 46 -4.46 7.73 -28.08
CA GLY A 46 -5.76 8.37 -27.97
C GLY A 46 -5.69 9.65 -27.14
N LEU A 47 -5.04 9.61 -25.97
CA LEU A 47 -4.85 10.79 -25.12
C LEU A 47 -4.06 11.90 -25.81
N LEU A 48 -3.01 11.55 -26.56
CA LEU A 48 -2.21 12.53 -27.31
C LEU A 48 -3.03 13.13 -28.48
N ALA A 49 -3.78 12.31 -29.21
CA ALA A 49 -4.65 12.77 -30.31
C ALA A 49 -5.77 13.71 -29.82
N GLU A 50 -6.24 13.52 -28.60
CA GLU A 50 -7.23 14.37 -27.93
C GLU A 50 -6.62 15.64 -27.28
N GLY A 51 -5.29 15.84 -27.36
CA GLY A 51 -4.60 17.04 -26.88
C GLY A 51 -4.33 17.08 -25.38
N PHE A 52 -4.23 15.93 -24.70
CA PHE A 52 -3.97 15.85 -23.27
C PHE A 52 -2.49 15.80 -22.89
N GLU A 53 -1.56 16.05 -23.83
CA GLU A 53 -0.15 16.17 -23.53
C GLU A 53 0.13 17.19 -22.41
N GLY A 54 0.99 16.83 -21.44
CA GLY A 54 1.34 17.66 -20.29
C GLY A 54 0.20 17.88 -19.28
N LYS A 55 -0.90 17.14 -19.37
CA LYS A 55 -2.06 17.30 -18.50
C LYS A 55 -2.12 16.23 -17.41
N HIS A 56 -2.81 16.55 -16.32
CA HIS A 56 -3.11 15.62 -15.26
C HIS A 56 -4.42 14.89 -15.54
N ILE A 57 -4.39 13.58 -15.41
CA ILE A 57 -5.51 12.69 -15.70
C ILE A 57 -5.77 11.82 -14.48
N ALA A 58 -6.95 11.98 -13.89
CA ALA A 58 -7.34 11.20 -12.73
C ALA A 58 -7.80 9.79 -13.11
N LEU A 59 -7.61 8.84 -12.18
CA LEU A 59 -8.16 7.48 -12.26
C LEU A 59 -8.84 7.15 -10.94
N ILE A 60 -10.13 6.82 -11.00
CA ILE A 60 -10.91 6.44 -9.81
C ILE A 60 -11.58 5.11 -10.09
N GLY A 61 -11.18 4.07 -9.36
CA GLY A 61 -11.74 2.74 -9.53
C GLY A 61 -11.08 1.68 -8.64
N THR A 62 -11.75 0.53 -8.57
CA THR A 62 -11.18 -0.67 -7.97
C THR A 62 -10.20 -1.33 -8.95
N SER A 63 -9.34 -2.21 -8.44
CA SER A 63 -8.39 -2.97 -9.28
C SER A 63 -9.12 -3.67 -10.43
N SER A 64 -8.73 -3.35 -11.65
CA SER A 64 -9.19 -3.99 -12.88
C SER A 64 -8.13 -3.88 -13.97
N VAL A 65 -8.26 -4.69 -15.02
CA VAL A 65 -7.33 -4.65 -16.14
C VAL A 65 -7.43 -3.32 -16.90
N GLU A 66 -8.67 -2.81 -17.09
CA GLU A 66 -8.91 -1.54 -17.76
C GLU A 66 -8.30 -0.36 -16.99
N TRP A 67 -8.35 -0.40 -15.66
CA TRP A 67 -7.71 0.61 -14.82
C TRP A 67 -6.20 0.62 -15.03
N MET A 68 -5.57 -0.56 -15.01
CA MET A 68 -4.12 -0.68 -15.18
C MET A 68 -3.67 -0.27 -16.58
N GLU A 69 -4.36 -0.73 -17.62
CA GLU A 69 -4.06 -0.34 -19.01
C GLU A 69 -4.18 1.17 -19.20
N SER A 70 -5.17 1.81 -18.55
CA SER A 70 -5.33 3.27 -18.57
C SER A 70 -4.18 3.95 -17.85
N TYR A 71 -3.82 3.49 -16.64
CA TYR A 71 -2.69 4.03 -15.89
C TYR A 71 -1.39 3.96 -16.70
N LEU A 72 -1.08 2.80 -17.26
CA LEU A 72 0.11 2.62 -18.10
C LEU A 72 0.05 3.47 -19.36
N GLY A 73 -1.12 3.62 -19.97
CA GLY A 73 -1.33 4.50 -21.14
C GLY A 73 -1.03 5.96 -20.80
N ILE A 74 -1.44 6.42 -19.62
CA ILE A 74 -1.14 7.79 -19.14
C ILE A 74 0.35 7.97 -18.90
N ILE A 75 0.95 7.17 -18.03
CA ILE A 75 2.33 7.39 -17.58
C ILE A 75 3.40 7.12 -18.65
N THR A 76 3.07 6.38 -19.71
CA THR A 76 3.98 6.14 -20.84
C THR A 76 3.87 7.16 -21.95
N GLY A 77 2.88 8.10 -21.84
CA GLY A 77 2.66 9.18 -22.81
C GLY A 77 2.93 10.51 -22.17
N CYS A 78 3.55 11.40 -22.16
CA CYS A 78 3.76 12.75 -21.61
C CYS A 78 2.53 13.33 -20.88
N THR A 79 1.84 12.51 -20.09
CA THR A 79 0.70 12.88 -19.24
C THR A 79 0.96 12.39 -17.81
N THR A 80 0.37 13.04 -16.82
CA THR A 80 0.54 12.69 -15.40
C THR A 80 -0.68 11.97 -14.87
N ALA A 81 -0.50 10.78 -14.32
CA ALA A 81 -1.57 10.02 -13.68
C ALA A 81 -1.84 10.53 -12.26
N VAL A 82 -3.12 10.62 -11.89
CA VAL A 82 -3.57 10.93 -10.52
C VAL A 82 -4.49 9.81 -10.04
N PRO A 83 -3.93 8.72 -9.50
CA PRO A 83 -4.71 7.63 -8.94
C PRO A 83 -5.34 8.05 -7.62
N LEU A 84 -6.67 7.91 -7.50
CA LEU A 84 -7.44 8.28 -6.32
C LEU A 84 -8.17 7.06 -5.74
N ASP A 85 -8.33 7.07 -4.41
CA ASP A 85 -8.99 5.99 -3.69
C ASP A 85 -10.50 5.99 -3.96
N ALA A 86 -10.98 4.96 -4.62
CA ALA A 86 -12.39 4.76 -4.94
C ALA A 86 -13.31 4.56 -3.70
N ALA A 87 -12.74 4.35 -2.52
CA ALA A 87 -13.48 4.21 -1.27
C ALA A 87 -13.73 5.54 -0.54
N LEU A 88 -13.17 6.64 -1.04
CA LEU A 88 -13.39 7.97 -0.50
C LEU A 88 -14.83 8.46 -0.73
N PRO A 89 -15.38 9.27 0.17
CA PRO A 89 -16.62 10.01 -0.05
C PRO A 89 -16.54 10.87 -1.32
N CYS A 90 -17.68 11.12 -1.95
CA CYS A 90 -17.76 11.92 -3.18
C CYS A 90 -17.14 13.33 -3.02
N GLU A 91 -17.38 13.98 -1.89
CA GLU A 91 -16.85 15.32 -1.59
C GLU A 91 -15.32 15.33 -1.52
N ASP A 92 -14.72 14.32 -0.90
CA ASP A 92 -13.26 14.19 -0.83
C ASP A 92 -12.66 13.96 -2.23
N LEU A 93 -13.33 13.14 -3.06
CA LEU A 93 -12.90 12.92 -4.45
C LEU A 93 -12.99 14.21 -5.28
N ILE A 94 -14.03 15.03 -5.09
CA ILE A 94 -14.16 16.35 -5.73
C ILE A 94 -13.03 17.28 -5.30
N ASP A 95 -12.70 17.33 -3.99
CA ASP A 95 -11.57 18.12 -3.49
C ASP A 95 -10.26 17.69 -4.16
N LEU A 96 -9.97 16.38 -4.21
CA LEU A 96 -8.75 15.86 -4.81
C LEU A 96 -8.68 16.08 -6.33
N LEU A 97 -9.78 15.92 -7.06
CA LEU A 97 -9.87 16.22 -8.49
C LEU A 97 -9.54 17.69 -8.77
N ASN A 98 -10.07 18.60 -7.98
CA ASN A 98 -9.81 20.04 -8.12
C ASN A 98 -8.38 20.40 -7.72
N ARG A 99 -7.88 19.88 -6.60
CA ARG A 99 -6.52 20.15 -6.09
C ARG A 99 -5.43 19.55 -6.96
N SER A 100 -5.70 18.46 -7.64
CA SER A 100 -4.75 17.85 -8.58
C SER A 100 -4.73 18.52 -9.95
N ASP A 101 -5.58 19.52 -10.20
CA ASP A 101 -5.76 20.14 -11.51
C ASP A 101 -6.09 19.13 -12.62
N SER A 102 -6.78 18.05 -12.27
CA SER A 102 -7.13 17.00 -13.24
C SER A 102 -8.12 17.54 -14.28
N VAL A 103 -7.76 17.37 -15.55
CA VAL A 103 -8.60 17.83 -16.68
C VAL A 103 -9.37 16.72 -17.36
N ALA A 104 -9.02 15.47 -17.07
CA ALA A 104 -9.74 14.30 -17.54
C ALA A 104 -9.78 13.23 -16.44
N LEU A 105 -10.72 12.28 -16.56
CA LEU A 105 -10.98 11.26 -15.57
C LEU A 105 -11.26 9.91 -16.24
N PHE A 106 -10.57 8.87 -15.79
CA PHE A 106 -10.97 7.48 -15.99
C PHE A 106 -11.77 7.01 -14.77
N LEU A 107 -13.01 6.59 -14.97
CA LEU A 107 -13.95 6.29 -13.90
C LEU A 107 -14.48 4.86 -13.99
N SER A 108 -14.37 4.11 -12.88
CA SER A 108 -15.00 2.79 -12.79
C SER A 108 -16.53 2.89 -12.89
N PRO A 109 -17.21 1.97 -13.62
CA PRO A 109 -18.66 1.95 -13.71
C PRO A 109 -19.39 1.90 -12.38
N LYS A 110 -18.78 1.33 -11.36
CA LYS A 110 -19.32 1.29 -9.99
C LYS A 110 -19.48 2.68 -9.35
N LEU A 111 -18.73 3.67 -9.83
CA LEU A 111 -18.76 5.06 -9.33
C LEU A 111 -19.61 5.99 -10.23
N ARG A 112 -20.34 5.43 -11.19
CA ARG A 112 -21.30 6.22 -12.02
C ARG A 112 -22.26 7.09 -11.18
N PRO A 113 -22.73 6.68 -9.99
CA PRO A 113 -23.56 7.56 -9.14
C PRO A 113 -22.91 8.88 -8.73
N TYR A 114 -21.59 9.02 -8.78
CA TYR A 114 -20.86 10.24 -8.47
C TYR A 114 -20.64 11.15 -9.69
N LEU A 115 -20.92 10.64 -10.89
CA LEU A 115 -20.57 11.28 -12.15
C LEU A 115 -21.14 12.70 -12.29
N ASP A 116 -22.43 12.88 -12.00
CA ASP A 116 -23.10 14.18 -12.11
C ASP A 116 -22.46 15.20 -11.15
N ALA A 117 -22.18 14.78 -9.93
CA ALA A 117 -21.50 15.63 -8.95
C ALA A 117 -20.07 16.02 -9.40
N PHE A 118 -19.33 15.13 -10.06
CA PHE A 118 -18.02 15.45 -10.62
C PHE A 118 -18.13 16.44 -11.80
N LEU A 119 -19.10 16.25 -12.71
CA LEU A 119 -19.32 17.16 -13.84
C LEU A 119 -19.74 18.56 -13.40
N GLU A 120 -20.50 18.66 -12.32
CA GLU A 120 -20.99 19.93 -11.75
C GLU A 120 -19.89 20.65 -10.94
N ASN A 121 -19.13 19.93 -10.11
CA ASN A 121 -18.23 20.54 -9.12
C ASN A 121 -16.74 20.50 -9.49
N CYS A 122 -16.36 19.89 -10.64
CA CYS A 122 -15.00 19.89 -11.15
C CYS A 122 -14.90 20.67 -12.47
N PRO A 123 -14.85 22.01 -12.44
CA PRO A 123 -14.97 22.84 -13.65
C PRO A 123 -13.83 22.66 -14.66
N LYS A 124 -12.66 22.15 -14.22
CA LYS A 124 -11.52 21.85 -15.10
C LYS A 124 -11.69 20.57 -15.90
N LEU A 125 -12.66 19.72 -15.51
CA LEU A 125 -12.87 18.42 -16.12
C LEU A 125 -13.47 18.56 -17.53
N GLN A 126 -12.72 18.15 -18.52
CA GLN A 126 -13.07 18.26 -19.95
C GLN A 126 -13.69 16.98 -20.49
N LYS A 127 -13.17 15.81 -20.05
CA LYS A 127 -13.63 14.48 -20.49
C LYS A 127 -13.60 13.47 -19.35
N VAL A 128 -14.54 12.51 -19.41
CA VAL A 128 -14.59 11.35 -18.54
C VAL A 128 -14.65 10.10 -19.42
N TRP A 129 -13.74 9.17 -19.22
CA TRP A 129 -13.80 7.84 -19.82
C TRP A 129 -14.20 6.81 -18.76
N MET A 130 -15.33 6.16 -19.02
CA MET A 130 -15.74 5.02 -18.19
C MET A 130 -14.82 3.84 -18.49
N LEU A 131 -14.38 3.13 -17.46
CA LEU A 131 -13.54 1.92 -17.57
C LEU A 131 -14.38 0.72 -18.05
N GLN A 132 -15.07 0.90 -19.19
CA GLN A 132 -15.83 -0.08 -19.95
C GLN A 132 -15.83 0.32 -21.43
N GLU A 133 -15.91 -0.64 -22.34
CA GLU A 133 -15.72 -0.39 -23.78
C GLU A 133 -16.72 0.61 -24.34
N GLU A 134 -18.01 0.45 -24.03
CA GLU A 134 -19.09 1.30 -24.50
C GLU A 134 -19.94 1.84 -23.36
N VAL A 135 -20.52 3.01 -23.52
CA VAL A 135 -21.45 3.63 -22.58
C VAL A 135 -22.73 4.04 -23.31
N GLU A 136 -23.84 3.42 -22.95
CA GLU A 136 -25.16 3.81 -23.45
C GLU A 136 -25.67 5.04 -22.68
N ASP A 137 -26.42 5.91 -23.33
CA ASP A 137 -27.05 7.11 -22.78
C ASP A 137 -26.08 7.99 -21.96
N ALA A 138 -24.86 8.19 -22.48
CA ALA A 138 -23.83 8.96 -21.81
C ALA A 138 -24.15 10.48 -21.82
N PRO A 139 -24.00 11.20 -20.69
CA PRO A 139 -24.04 12.66 -20.70
C PRO A 139 -22.93 13.25 -21.57
N ALA A 140 -23.05 14.54 -21.90
CA ALA A 140 -22.00 15.25 -22.60
C ALA A 140 -20.65 15.12 -21.85
N LYS A 141 -19.55 14.97 -22.58
CA LYS A 141 -18.17 14.75 -22.11
C LYS A 141 -17.89 13.34 -21.54
N VAL A 142 -18.83 12.41 -21.55
CA VAL A 142 -18.67 11.05 -21.03
C VAL A 142 -18.63 10.04 -22.18
N TYR A 143 -17.64 9.18 -22.17
CA TYR A 143 -17.32 8.24 -23.25
C TYR A 143 -16.97 6.87 -22.67
N GLY A 144 -17.04 5.82 -23.47
CA GLY A 144 -16.41 4.54 -23.16
C GLY A 144 -14.90 4.56 -23.46
N ILE A 145 -14.13 3.75 -22.75
CA ILE A 145 -12.68 3.65 -23.02
C ILE A 145 -12.39 3.15 -24.45
N GLY A 146 -13.32 2.37 -25.04
CA GLY A 146 -13.23 1.89 -26.42
C GLY A 146 -13.14 3.01 -27.44
N GLU A 147 -13.86 4.12 -27.24
CA GLU A 147 -13.81 5.28 -28.13
C GLU A 147 -12.40 5.91 -28.13
N LEU A 148 -11.79 6.10 -26.95
CA LEU A 148 -10.44 6.61 -26.82
C LEU A 148 -9.42 5.69 -27.49
N ARG A 149 -9.52 4.38 -27.27
CA ARG A 149 -8.64 3.37 -27.88
C ARG A 149 -8.78 3.32 -29.39
N ASN A 150 -9.99 3.43 -29.92
CA ASN A 150 -10.23 3.49 -31.37
C ASN A 150 -9.64 4.75 -32.00
N ALA A 151 -9.75 5.91 -31.33
CA ALA A 151 -9.06 7.13 -31.75
C ALA A 151 -7.55 6.91 -31.78
N GLY A 152 -6.98 6.27 -30.75
CA GLY A 152 -5.56 5.96 -30.68
C GLY A 152 -5.06 4.97 -31.73
N LYS A 153 -5.85 3.94 -32.07
CA LYS A 153 -5.52 3.01 -33.17
C LYS A 153 -5.47 3.72 -34.52
N SER A 154 -6.30 4.74 -34.72
CA SER A 154 -6.38 5.52 -35.95
C SER A 154 -5.34 6.66 -36.00
N ALA A 155 -4.73 7.02 -34.88
CA ALA A 155 -3.75 8.10 -34.80
C ALA A 155 -2.41 7.71 -35.47
N SER A 156 -1.79 8.67 -36.14
CA SER A 156 -0.45 8.55 -36.69
C SER A 156 0.60 8.28 -35.58
N ALA A 157 1.85 8.12 -35.94
CA ALA A 157 2.92 7.65 -35.08
C ALA A 157 2.92 8.29 -33.67
N ASP A 158 3.31 7.47 -32.71
CA ASP A 158 3.55 7.79 -31.31
C ASP A 158 4.92 8.48 -31.16
N SER A 159 4.94 9.77 -31.47
CA SER A 159 6.19 10.56 -31.59
C SER A 159 6.66 11.21 -30.28
N VAL A 160 5.80 11.20 -29.25
CA VAL A 160 6.09 11.87 -27.98
C VAL A 160 6.54 10.83 -26.94
N CYS A 161 7.68 11.08 -26.32
CA CYS A 161 8.23 10.26 -25.27
C CYS A 161 8.49 11.16 -24.05
N PRO A 162 8.10 10.76 -22.83
CA PRO A 162 8.37 11.56 -21.64
C PRO A 162 9.88 11.66 -21.36
N ASP A 163 10.29 12.73 -20.71
CA ASP A 163 11.62 12.87 -20.15
C ASP A 163 11.73 12.17 -18.77
N ALA A 164 12.95 11.86 -18.36
CA ALA A 164 13.19 11.17 -17.08
C ALA A 164 12.67 11.97 -15.86
N GLU A 165 12.69 13.29 -15.96
CA GLU A 165 12.27 14.23 -14.90
C GLU A 165 10.80 14.66 -15.02
N ASP A 166 10.07 14.19 -16.03
CA ASP A 166 8.63 14.40 -16.13
C ASP A 166 7.90 13.67 -15.02
N ILE A 167 6.89 14.33 -14.45
CA ILE A 167 6.04 13.73 -13.41
C ILE A 167 5.17 12.67 -14.07
N ALA A 168 5.41 11.41 -13.73
CA ALA A 168 4.62 10.28 -14.19
C ALA A 168 3.31 10.16 -13.41
N THR A 169 3.36 10.38 -12.09
CA THR A 169 2.19 10.22 -11.23
C THR A 169 2.22 11.14 -10.02
N ILE A 170 1.04 11.54 -9.54
CA ILE A 170 0.82 12.24 -8.27
C ILE A 170 -0.02 11.34 -7.38
N ILE A 171 0.56 10.81 -6.31
CA ILE A 171 -0.11 9.91 -5.37
C ILE A 171 -0.48 10.67 -4.11
N PHE A 172 -1.78 10.78 -3.81
CA PHE A 172 -2.23 11.43 -2.60
C PHE A 172 -2.10 10.51 -1.39
N THR A 173 -1.41 11.01 -0.36
CA THR A 173 -1.22 10.31 0.92
C THR A 173 -1.94 11.04 2.04
N SER A 174 -2.48 10.30 3.01
CA SER A 174 -3.06 10.90 4.22
C SER A 174 -1.94 11.49 5.07
N GLY A 175 -1.77 12.80 5.00
CA GLY A 175 -0.81 13.52 5.85
C GLY A 175 -1.17 13.46 7.33
N THR A 176 -0.17 13.57 8.20
CA THR A 176 -0.36 13.68 9.66
C THR A 176 -1.06 15.00 10.07
N THR A 177 -1.15 15.98 9.17
CA THR A 177 -1.73 17.31 9.39
C THR A 177 -3.20 17.44 8.96
N GLY A 178 -3.84 16.34 8.57
CA GLY A 178 -5.26 16.30 8.20
C GLY A 178 -5.56 16.47 6.70
N LYS A 179 -4.75 17.21 5.93
CA LYS A 179 -4.93 17.33 4.47
C LYS A 179 -4.01 16.34 3.74
N SER A 180 -4.56 15.61 2.77
CA SER A 180 -3.79 14.72 1.90
C SER A 180 -2.75 15.51 1.11
N LYS A 181 -1.52 14.97 1.00
CA LYS A 181 -0.41 15.54 0.23
C LYS A 181 -0.22 14.77 -1.08
N GLY A 182 -0.11 15.49 -2.19
CA GLY A 182 0.13 14.88 -3.51
C GLY A 182 1.61 14.67 -3.76
N VAL A 183 2.10 13.46 -3.58
CA VAL A 183 3.51 13.08 -3.82
C VAL A 183 3.78 13.02 -5.32
N MET A 184 4.68 13.86 -5.82
CA MET A 184 5.09 13.91 -7.23
C MET A 184 6.22 12.94 -7.51
N LEU A 185 5.96 11.90 -8.30
CA LEU A 185 6.95 10.91 -8.70
C LEU A 185 7.26 11.04 -10.19
N THR A 186 8.54 11.19 -10.51
CA THR A 186 9.01 11.29 -11.90
C THR A 186 9.11 9.90 -12.54
N GLN A 187 9.28 9.89 -13.87
CA GLN A 187 9.61 8.67 -14.63
C GLN A 187 10.82 7.96 -14.02
N ASN A 188 11.87 8.74 -13.73
CA ASN A 188 13.11 8.22 -13.16
C ASN A 188 12.92 7.70 -11.73
N ASN A 189 12.11 8.35 -10.89
CA ASN A 189 11.84 7.87 -9.54
C ASN A 189 11.25 6.45 -9.56
N LEU A 190 10.19 6.25 -10.36
CA LEU A 190 9.52 4.96 -10.48
C LEU A 190 10.44 3.90 -11.10
N ALA A 191 11.07 4.22 -12.23
CA ALA A 191 11.88 3.27 -12.97
C ALA A 191 13.11 2.81 -12.17
N SER A 192 13.81 3.75 -11.50
CA SER A 192 14.97 3.42 -10.68
C SER A 192 14.59 2.56 -9.46
N ASN A 193 13.40 2.75 -8.88
CA ASN A 193 12.91 1.90 -7.79
C ASN A 193 12.60 0.48 -8.27
N VAL A 194 11.91 0.34 -9.41
CA VAL A 194 11.64 -0.95 -10.04
C VAL A 194 12.93 -1.74 -10.30
N GLU A 195 13.99 -1.07 -10.77
CA GLU A 195 15.27 -1.72 -11.06
C GLU A 195 16.09 -2.07 -9.81
N ALA A 196 16.08 -1.17 -8.82
CA ALA A 196 16.87 -1.35 -7.61
C ALA A 196 16.37 -2.50 -6.72
N VAL A 197 15.08 -2.83 -6.78
CA VAL A 197 14.53 -3.99 -6.05
C VAL A 197 14.99 -5.28 -6.73
N LYS A 198 15.92 -5.99 -6.10
CA LYS A 198 16.52 -7.25 -6.62
C LYS A 198 15.70 -8.45 -6.17
N ILE A 199 14.64 -8.74 -6.90
CA ILE A 199 13.82 -9.95 -6.76
C ILE A 199 13.86 -10.66 -8.09
N THR A 200 13.97 -11.98 -8.07
CA THR A 200 13.92 -12.83 -9.24
C THR A 200 12.62 -13.62 -9.27
N ALA A 201 12.06 -13.81 -10.45
CA ALA A 201 10.91 -14.66 -10.68
C ALA A 201 11.00 -15.27 -12.08
N GLU A 202 10.49 -16.49 -12.24
CA GLU A 202 10.36 -17.11 -13.56
C GLU A 202 9.19 -16.44 -14.33
N PRO A 203 9.28 -16.28 -15.66
CA PRO A 203 8.17 -15.80 -16.46
C PRO A 203 6.90 -16.62 -16.20
N GLY A 204 5.78 -15.94 -15.98
CA GLY A 204 4.52 -16.59 -15.63
C GLY A 204 4.34 -16.90 -14.13
N THR A 205 5.31 -16.55 -13.26
CA THR A 205 5.11 -16.60 -11.80
C THR A 205 3.83 -15.86 -11.40
N ALA A 206 2.92 -16.54 -10.74
CA ALA A 206 1.62 -15.97 -10.38
C ALA A 206 1.72 -15.09 -9.13
N VAL A 207 1.26 -13.84 -9.24
CA VAL A 207 1.18 -12.88 -8.13
C VAL A 207 -0.27 -12.48 -7.93
N LEU A 208 -0.86 -12.75 -6.76
CA LEU A 208 -2.21 -12.30 -6.45
C LEU A 208 -2.15 -10.88 -5.85
N SER A 209 -2.60 -9.90 -6.63
CA SER A 209 -2.62 -8.49 -6.22
C SER A 209 -3.86 -8.22 -5.35
N VAL A 210 -3.63 -8.00 -4.06
CA VAL A 210 -4.68 -7.81 -3.03
C VAL A 210 -4.69 -6.41 -2.44
N LEU A 211 -3.63 -5.63 -2.67
CA LEU A 211 -3.51 -4.27 -2.19
C LEU A 211 -4.30 -3.29 -3.07
N PRO A 212 -4.75 -2.14 -2.51
CA PRO A 212 -5.42 -1.12 -3.30
C PRO A 212 -4.53 -0.59 -4.42
N ILE A 213 -5.04 -0.60 -5.65
CA ILE A 213 -4.26 -0.29 -6.87
C ILE A 213 -3.73 1.15 -6.92
N HIS A 214 -4.39 2.10 -6.24
CA HIS A 214 -3.97 3.50 -6.20
C HIS A 214 -2.79 3.77 -5.25
N HIS A 215 -2.39 2.80 -4.42
CA HIS A 215 -1.24 2.94 -3.53
C HIS A 215 0.09 2.60 -4.21
N ALA A 216 1.14 3.39 -3.93
CA ALA A 216 2.47 3.20 -4.50
C ALA A 216 3.00 1.77 -4.32
N PHE A 217 2.76 1.12 -3.18
CA PHE A 217 3.24 -0.23 -2.91
C PHE A 217 2.64 -1.26 -3.88
N CYS A 218 1.32 -1.23 -4.12
CA CYS A 218 0.67 -2.06 -5.13
C CYS A 218 1.13 -1.68 -6.54
N LEU A 219 1.00 -0.40 -6.88
CA LEU A 219 1.26 0.12 -8.22
C LEU A 219 2.67 -0.20 -8.73
N VAL A 220 3.68 0.03 -7.87
CA VAL A 220 5.06 -0.13 -8.26
C VAL A 220 5.54 -1.57 -8.05
N MET A 221 5.23 -2.21 -6.93
CA MET A 221 5.78 -3.53 -6.62
C MET A 221 4.96 -4.69 -7.18
N ASP A 222 3.62 -4.69 -7.08
CA ASP A 222 2.85 -5.74 -7.75
C ASP A 222 2.93 -5.56 -9.28
N TRP A 223 2.61 -4.35 -9.78
CA TRP A 223 2.38 -4.15 -11.20
C TRP A 223 3.66 -3.83 -11.97
N LEU A 224 4.32 -2.70 -11.73
CA LEU A 224 5.50 -2.33 -12.53
C LEU A 224 6.66 -3.31 -12.36
N LYS A 225 6.95 -3.72 -11.12
CA LYS A 225 7.99 -4.72 -10.85
C LYS A 225 7.59 -6.09 -11.36
N GLY A 226 6.34 -6.53 -11.11
CA GLY A 226 5.81 -7.79 -11.64
C GLY A 226 5.93 -7.85 -13.16
N PHE A 227 5.53 -6.80 -13.87
CA PHE A 227 5.69 -6.72 -15.33
C PHE A 227 7.14 -6.79 -15.78
N SER A 228 8.06 -6.13 -15.08
CA SER A 228 9.49 -6.18 -15.42
C SER A 228 10.10 -7.59 -15.32
N LEU A 229 9.48 -8.46 -14.53
CA LEU A 229 9.91 -9.84 -14.30
C LEU A 229 9.18 -10.87 -15.19
N GLY A 230 8.21 -10.45 -16.00
CA GLY A 230 7.37 -11.37 -16.75
C GLY A 230 6.35 -12.12 -15.89
N ALA A 231 5.99 -11.62 -14.71
CA ALA A 231 5.01 -12.24 -13.81
C ALA A 231 3.59 -12.20 -14.39
N THR A 232 2.74 -13.11 -13.93
CA THR A 232 1.29 -13.10 -14.19
C THR A 232 0.57 -12.49 -12.99
N LEU A 233 0.01 -11.28 -13.17
CA LEU A 233 -0.72 -10.59 -12.13
C LEU A 233 -2.17 -11.05 -12.08
N CYS A 234 -2.58 -11.65 -10.97
CA CYS A 234 -3.95 -12.09 -10.74
C CYS A 234 -4.69 -11.03 -9.95
N ILE A 235 -5.76 -10.47 -10.52
CA ILE A 235 -6.54 -9.41 -9.87
C ILE A 235 -7.48 -10.01 -8.84
N ASN A 236 -7.35 -9.57 -7.59
CA ASN A 236 -8.29 -9.89 -6.53
C ASN A 236 -9.49 -8.95 -6.58
N ASP A 237 -10.69 -9.50 -6.74
CA ASP A 237 -11.94 -8.73 -6.88
C ASP A 237 -12.44 -8.11 -5.57
N SER A 238 -12.06 -8.68 -4.43
CA SER A 238 -12.42 -8.21 -3.08
C SER A 238 -11.54 -8.86 -2.01
N LEU A 239 -11.19 -8.12 -0.98
CA LEU A 239 -10.48 -8.67 0.20
C LEU A 239 -11.25 -9.80 0.87
N LEU A 240 -12.59 -9.77 0.85
CA LEU A 240 -13.43 -10.86 1.36
C LEU A 240 -13.26 -12.16 0.57
N HIS A 241 -12.84 -12.07 -0.67
CA HIS A 241 -12.63 -13.21 -1.56
C HIS A 241 -11.17 -13.68 -1.62
N MET A 242 -10.25 -13.05 -0.89
CA MET A 242 -8.81 -13.29 -1.00
C MET A 242 -8.45 -14.79 -0.87
N VAL A 243 -8.94 -15.48 0.17
CA VAL A 243 -8.67 -16.92 0.38
C VAL A 243 -9.24 -17.77 -0.76
N ARG A 244 -10.46 -17.48 -1.22
CA ARG A 244 -11.05 -18.14 -2.39
C ARG A 244 -10.16 -17.93 -3.63
N ASN A 245 -9.72 -16.72 -3.85
CA ASN A 245 -8.93 -16.36 -5.02
C ASN A 245 -7.51 -16.94 -4.96
N MET A 246 -6.92 -17.10 -3.76
CA MET A 246 -5.68 -17.87 -3.59
C MET A 246 -5.85 -19.32 -4.06
N SER A 247 -6.99 -19.96 -3.73
CA SER A 247 -7.27 -21.34 -4.21
C SER A 247 -7.49 -21.42 -5.71
N ILE A 248 -8.05 -20.38 -6.34
CA ILE A 248 -8.32 -20.33 -7.78
C ILE A 248 -7.05 -20.04 -8.58
N PHE A 249 -6.34 -18.96 -8.25
CA PHE A 249 -5.18 -18.48 -9.00
C PHE A 249 -3.88 -19.16 -8.59
N LYS A 250 -3.84 -19.76 -7.40
CA LYS A 250 -2.66 -20.47 -6.86
C LYS A 250 -1.39 -19.61 -6.97
N PRO A 251 -1.35 -18.45 -6.32
CA PRO A 251 -0.20 -17.55 -6.42
C PRO A 251 1.06 -18.19 -5.84
N ASP A 252 2.21 -17.85 -6.44
CA ASP A 252 3.54 -18.17 -5.93
C ASP A 252 4.03 -17.11 -4.94
N ILE A 253 3.67 -15.84 -5.20
CA ILE A 253 4.10 -14.66 -4.44
C ILE A 253 2.89 -13.77 -4.16
N MET A 254 2.90 -13.10 -3.00
CA MET A 254 1.91 -12.06 -2.68
C MET A 254 2.58 -10.88 -1.97
N LEU A 255 2.04 -9.69 -2.19
CA LEU A 255 2.31 -8.52 -1.36
C LEU A 255 1.15 -8.33 -0.38
N MET A 256 1.46 -8.22 0.91
CA MET A 256 0.47 -8.05 1.97
C MET A 256 0.90 -6.98 2.97
N VAL A 257 -0.06 -6.35 3.62
CA VAL A 257 0.22 -5.56 4.83
C VAL A 257 0.13 -6.45 6.07
N PRO A 258 0.83 -6.12 7.18
CA PRO A 258 0.86 -6.92 8.41
C PRO A 258 -0.51 -7.38 8.89
N MET A 259 -1.50 -6.50 8.91
CA MET A 259 -2.88 -6.82 9.33
C MET A 259 -3.50 -7.99 8.54
N MET A 260 -3.17 -8.15 7.26
CA MET A 260 -3.66 -9.29 6.46
C MET A 260 -3.01 -10.59 6.92
N ILE A 261 -1.70 -10.56 7.18
CA ILE A 261 -0.92 -11.70 7.69
C ILE A 261 -1.47 -12.14 9.06
N GLU A 262 -1.66 -11.20 9.96
CA GLU A 262 -2.23 -11.45 11.29
C GLU A 262 -3.64 -12.05 11.21
N THR A 263 -4.49 -11.50 10.34
CA THR A 263 -5.86 -11.98 10.15
C THR A 263 -5.89 -13.41 9.60
N ILE A 264 -5.02 -13.72 8.63
CA ILE A 264 -4.89 -15.08 8.10
C ILE A 264 -4.40 -16.03 9.19
N TYR A 265 -3.38 -15.62 9.96
CA TYR A 265 -2.84 -16.46 11.03
C TYR A 265 -3.87 -16.73 12.13
N LYS A 266 -4.64 -15.72 12.58
CA LYS A 266 -5.73 -15.90 13.55
C LYS A 266 -6.70 -17.00 13.10
N ARG A 267 -7.06 -17.05 11.82
CA ARG A 267 -7.92 -18.11 11.25
C ARG A 267 -7.23 -19.47 11.21
N LEU A 268 -5.94 -19.50 10.84
CA LEU A 268 -5.17 -20.76 10.85
C LEU A 268 -5.01 -21.33 12.25
N ALA A 269 -4.82 -20.47 13.25
CA ALA A 269 -4.67 -20.86 14.66
C ALA A 269 -5.96 -21.44 15.27
N THR A 270 -7.14 -21.18 14.70
CA THR A 270 -8.43 -21.76 15.13
C THR A 270 -8.75 -23.07 14.41
N ALA A 271 -7.93 -23.53 13.48
CA ALA A 271 -8.14 -24.80 12.79
C ALA A 271 -7.96 -26.00 13.74
N ASP A 272 -8.62 -27.11 13.41
CA ASP A 272 -8.46 -28.36 14.18
C ASP A 272 -6.98 -28.79 14.19
N PRO A 273 -6.35 -28.93 15.38
CA PRO A 273 -4.94 -29.29 15.50
C PRO A 273 -4.57 -30.65 14.88
N SER A 274 -5.56 -31.51 14.64
CA SER A 274 -5.34 -32.82 13.98
C SER A 274 -5.09 -32.70 12.47
N ILE A 275 -5.42 -31.55 11.85
CA ILE A 275 -5.20 -31.33 10.42
C ILE A 275 -3.73 -30.97 10.19
N PRO A 276 -2.99 -31.72 9.35
CA PRO A 276 -1.60 -31.37 9.04
C PRO A 276 -1.47 -29.98 8.45
N LYS A 277 -0.43 -29.21 8.87
CA LYS A 277 -0.18 -27.84 8.39
C LYS A 277 -0.07 -27.74 6.87
N ALA A 278 0.52 -28.75 6.22
CA ALA A 278 0.61 -28.80 4.76
C ALA A 278 -0.79 -28.82 4.09
N VAL A 279 -1.75 -29.54 4.68
CA VAL A 279 -3.13 -29.59 4.17
C VAL A 279 -3.83 -28.24 4.37
N LEU A 280 -3.60 -27.61 5.51
CA LEU A 280 -4.12 -26.24 5.75
C LEU A 280 -3.50 -25.23 4.80
N ALA A 281 -2.19 -25.31 4.57
CA ALA A 281 -1.48 -24.46 3.62
C ALA A 281 -2.05 -24.62 2.18
N GLU A 282 -2.28 -25.84 1.73
CA GLU A 282 -2.90 -26.09 0.43
C GLU A 282 -4.31 -25.49 0.35
N LYS A 283 -5.12 -25.68 1.38
CA LYS A 283 -6.50 -25.18 1.43
C LYS A 283 -6.58 -23.66 1.48
N VAL A 284 -5.71 -23.00 2.25
CA VAL A 284 -5.75 -21.56 2.48
C VAL A 284 -4.97 -20.79 1.43
N PHE A 285 -3.78 -21.28 1.05
CA PHE A 285 -2.84 -20.58 0.16
C PHE A 285 -2.84 -21.12 -1.28
N GLY A 286 -3.68 -22.10 -1.61
CA GLY A 286 -3.76 -22.68 -2.95
C GLY A 286 -2.61 -23.64 -3.30
N GLY A 287 -1.72 -23.95 -2.35
CA GLY A 287 -0.67 -24.96 -2.46
C GLY A 287 0.61 -24.54 -3.19
N LYS A 288 0.70 -23.28 -3.67
CA LYS A 288 1.89 -22.77 -4.37
C LYS A 288 2.55 -21.58 -3.71
N LEU A 289 1.87 -20.89 -2.78
CA LEU A 289 2.41 -19.69 -2.15
C LEU A 289 3.68 -20.03 -1.37
N ARG A 290 4.77 -19.38 -1.74
CA ARG A 290 6.09 -19.54 -1.14
C ARG A 290 6.58 -18.30 -0.43
N ILE A 291 6.27 -17.12 -0.95
CA ILE A 291 6.79 -15.85 -0.46
C ILE A 291 5.68 -14.84 -0.29
N ILE A 292 5.68 -14.17 0.86
CA ILE A 292 4.90 -12.96 1.11
C ILE A 292 5.89 -11.84 1.38
N PHE A 293 5.88 -10.80 0.54
CA PHE A 293 6.52 -9.54 0.86
C PHE A 293 5.56 -8.67 1.65
N THR A 294 6.03 -8.11 2.76
CA THR A 294 5.20 -7.27 3.63
C THR A 294 5.85 -5.94 3.95
N GLY A 295 5.03 -4.92 4.14
CA GLY A 295 5.49 -3.57 4.44
C GLY A 295 4.34 -2.62 4.76
N GLY A 296 4.67 -1.33 4.93
CA GLY A 296 3.69 -0.27 5.22
C GLY A 296 3.27 -0.15 6.69
N ALA A 297 3.58 -1.15 7.53
CA ALA A 297 3.45 -1.15 8.98
C ALA A 297 4.43 -2.18 9.56
N HIS A 298 4.62 -2.17 10.88
CA HIS A 298 5.43 -3.17 11.57
C HIS A 298 4.71 -4.54 11.57
N LEU A 299 5.48 -5.61 11.35
CA LEU A 299 5.06 -6.98 11.59
C LEU A 299 5.88 -7.57 12.73
N ASP A 300 5.22 -8.13 13.75
CA ASP A 300 5.96 -8.83 14.80
C ASP A 300 6.62 -10.10 14.22
N PRO A 301 7.92 -10.35 14.53
CA PRO A 301 8.65 -11.53 14.07
C PRO A 301 7.99 -12.88 14.42
N TYR A 302 7.11 -12.90 15.41
CA TYR A 302 6.28 -14.06 15.74
C TYR A 302 5.52 -14.60 14.52
N TYR A 303 4.92 -13.71 13.71
CA TYR A 303 4.15 -14.13 12.54
C TYR A 303 5.03 -14.71 11.43
N ILE A 304 6.28 -14.23 11.30
CA ILE A 304 7.26 -14.79 10.36
C ILE A 304 7.50 -16.27 10.69
N ASP A 305 7.77 -16.58 11.96
CA ASP A 305 7.97 -17.96 12.42
C ASP A 305 6.72 -18.83 12.20
N ARG A 306 5.54 -18.26 12.43
CA ARG A 306 4.28 -19.00 12.27
C ARG A 306 3.98 -19.33 10.81
N PHE A 307 4.24 -18.43 9.86
CA PHE A 307 4.04 -18.69 8.44
C PHE A 307 5.08 -19.68 7.89
N ALA A 308 6.31 -19.64 8.38
CA ALA A 308 7.33 -20.63 8.04
C ALA A 308 6.89 -22.08 8.34
N GLU A 309 6.09 -22.30 9.39
CA GLU A 309 5.51 -23.63 9.71
C GLU A 309 4.54 -24.16 8.65
N TYR A 310 4.01 -23.28 7.79
CA TYR A 310 3.15 -23.61 6.66
C TYR A 310 3.91 -23.62 5.32
N GLY A 311 5.24 -23.45 5.35
CA GLY A 311 6.10 -23.42 4.16
C GLY A 311 6.05 -22.09 3.40
N VAL A 312 5.61 -21.00 4.05
CA VAL A 312 5.55 -19.66 3.48
C VAL A 312 6.57 -18.77 4.16
N GLU A 313 7.48 -18.21 3.37
CA GLU A 313 8.46 -17.24 3.83
C GLU A 313 7.85 -15.83 3.83
N VAL A 314 8.00 -15.10 4.93
CA VAL A 314 7.53 -13.71 5.04
C VAL A 314 8.74 -12.80 5.14
N LEU A 315 8.86 -11.88 4.18
CA LEU A 315 9.98 -10.97 4.01
C LEU A 315 9.53 -9.53 4.16
N GLU A 316 10.07 -8.83 5.16
CA GLU A 316 9.72 -7.44 5.43
C GLU A 316 10.50 -6.49 4.52
N GLY A 317 9.84 -5.42 4.10
CA GLY A 317 10.43 -4.27 3.43
C GLY A 317 9.95 -2.97 4.04
N TYR A 318 10.68 -1.91 3.78
CA TYR A 318 10.38 -0.57 4.24
C TYR A 318 10.34 0.42 3.10
N GLY A 319 9.41 1.34 3.22
CA GLY A 319 9.28 2.41 2.26
C GLY A 319 8.10 3.33 2.54
N MET A 320 7.98 4.32 1.69
CA MET A 320 6.93 5.33 1.72
C MET A 320 6.69 5.86 0.31
N SER A 321 5.53 6.45 0.07
CA SER A 321 5.18 6.97 -1.26
C SER A 321 6.23 7.97 -1.78
N GLU A 322 6.83 8.74 -0.88
CA GLU A 322 7.88 9.71 -1.15
C GLU A 322 9.20 9.08 -1.63
N CYS A 323 9.31 7.73 -1.61
CA CYS A 323 10.46 6.96 -2.11
C CYS A 323 10.11 5.94 -3.20
N SER A 324 8.95 6.00 -3.84
CA SER A 324 8.56 5.28 -5.06
C SER A 324 8.41 3.74 -5.03
N PRO A 325 8.05 3.00 -4.02
CA PRO A 325 8.00 3.36 -2.62
C PRO A 325 9.15 2.78 -1.79
N VAL A 326 9.97 1.82 -2.30
CA VAL A 326 10.87 0.98 -1.50
C VAL A 326 12.18 1.70 -1.19
N ILE A 327 12.56 1.67 0.08
CA ILE A 327 13.84 2.16 0.60
C ILE A 327 14.77 1.00 0.90
N SER A 328 14.24 -0.05 1.53
CA SER A 328 14.97 -1.28 1.87
C SER A 328 14.05 -2.50 1.82
N ASN A 329 14.62 -3.67 1.58
CA ASN A 329 13.88 -4.91 1.63
C ASN A 329 14.77 -6.11 1.99
N ASN A 330 14.14 -7.12 2.60
CA ASN A 330 14.68 -8.47 2.68
C ASN A 330 14.40 -9.20 1.37
N THR A 331 15.30 -10.09 0.99
CA THR A 331 15.14 -11.02 -0.15
C THR A 331 15.36 -12.46 0.33
N PRO A 332 14.92 -13.48 -0.42
CA PRO A 332 15.14 -14.87 -0.02
C PRO A 332 16.61 -15.21 0.27
N GLU A 333 17.54 -14.61 -0.48
CA GLU A 333 18.98 -14.84 -0.35
C GLU A 333 19.61 -14.00 0.78
N ASN A 334 19.02 -12.85 1.08
CA ASN A 334 19.56 -11.88 2.05
C ASN A 334 18.46 -11.32 2.92
N HIS A 335 18.20 -11.97 4.05
CA HIS A 335 17.20 -11.52 5.00
C HIS A 335 17.67 -11.68 6.45
N LYS A 336 17.10 -10.86 7.32
CA LYS A 336 17.32 -10.92 8.77
C LYS A 336 15.99 -10.67 9.46
N LYS A 337 15.51 -11.65 10.20
CA LYS A 337 14.23 -11.58 10.90
C LYS A 337 14.16 -10.38 11.84
N GLY A 338 13.06 -9.62 11.77
CA GLY A 338 12.82 -8.40 12.55
C GLY A 338 13.52 -7.15 11.99
N SER A 339 14.30 -7.29 10.90
CA SER A 339 14.81 -6.16 10.13
C SER A 339 13.86 -5.83 8.98
N ILE A 340 13.93 -4.60 8.51
CA ILE A 340 13.29 -4.14 7.29
C ILE A 340 14.18 -4.29 6.04
N GLY A 341 15.20 -5.16 6.12
CA GLY A 341 16.12 -5.48 5.05
C GLY A 341 17.28 -4.50 4.89
N LYS A 342 18.04 -4.69 3.82
CA LYS A 342 19.14 -3.81 3.45
C LYS A 342 18.64 -2.67 2.56
N PRO A 343 19.25 -1.47 2.62
CA PRO A 343 18.95 -0.38 1.69
C PRO A 343 19.10 -0.84 0.24
N LEU A 344 18.24 -0.30 -0.62
CA LEU A 344 18.40 -0.49 -2.08
C LEU A 344 19.70 0.18 -2.57
N GLU A 345 20.28 -0.33 -3.65
CA GLU A 345 21.51 0.20 -4.24
C GLU A 345 21.43 1.68 -4.66
N ASN A 346 20.23 2.17 -4.93
CA ASN A 346 19.96 3.55 -5.31
C ASN A 346 19.53 4.45 -4.15
N ALA A 347 19.66 3.98 -2.90
CA ALA A 347 19.30 4.69 -1.68
C ALA A 347 20.49 4.83 -0.74
N GLU A 348 20.90 6.06 -0.47
CA GLU A 348 21.83 6.39 0.60
C GLU A 348 21.05 6.61 1.90
N ILE A 349 21.54 6.06 3.01
CA ILE A 349 20.92 6.19 4.32
C ILE A 349 21.85 6.95 5.26
N ARG A 350 21.28 7.90 5.99
CA ARG A 350 21.94 8.62 7.08
C ARG A 350 21.02 8.64 8.30
N PHE A 351 21.60 8.73 9.49
CA PHE A 351 20.85 8.89 10.72
C PHE A 351 21.15 10.25 11.35
N GLU A 352 20.09 10.98 11.72
CA GLU A 352 20.19 12.24 12.43
C GLU A 352 19.26 12.22 13.64
N ASN A 353 19.81 12.31 14.85
CA ASN A 353 19.05 12.13 16.11
C ASN A 353 18.20 10.84 16.13
N GLY A 354 18.69 9.79 15.45
CA GLY A 354 17.99 8.52 15.30
C GLY A 354 16.92 8.49 14.22
N GLU A 355 16.63 9.61 13.55
CA GLU A 355 15.77 9.65 12.37
C GLU A 355 16.49 9.06 11.16
N ILE A 356 15.79 8.25 10.38
CA ILE A 356 16.26 7.71 9.11
C ILE A 356 16.10 8.80 8.02
N LEU A 357 17.19 9.17 7.40
CA LEU A 357 17.22 10.09 6.27
C LEU A 357 17.59 9.33 5.00
N VAL A 358 16.91 9.64 3.91
CA VAL A 358 17.09 8.94 2.63
C VAL A 358 17.44 9.93 1.52
N LYS A 359 18.44 9.58 0.72
CA LYS A 359 18.78 10.29 -0.53
C LYS A 359 18.94 9.28 -1.64
N GLY A 360 18.42 9.57 -2.83
CA GLY A 360 18.57 8.68 -3.98
C GLY A 360 17.60 8.98 -5.11
N SER A 361 17.74 8.23 -6.20
CA SER A 361 16.96 8.44 -7.43
C SER A 361 15.48 8.08 -7.30
N SER A 362 15.09 7.35 -6.25
CA SER A 362 13.69 7.02 -5.95
C SER A 362 12.97 8.09 -5.15
N VAL A 363 13.69 9.09 -4.60
CA VAL A 363 13.10 10.15 -3.77
C VAL A 363 12.26 11.09 -4.64
N MET A 364 11.06 11.41 -4.18
CA MET A 364 10.09 12.26 -4.86
C MET A 364 10.65 13.62 -5.27
N LYS A 365 10.03 14.26 -6.27
CA LYS A 365 10.31 15.64 -6.65
C LYS A 365 9.82 16.66 -5.61
N GLY A 366 8.81 16.31 -4.83
CA GLY A 366 8.18 17.13 -3.81
C GLY A 366 6.67 16.89 -3.72
N TYR A 367 5.99 17.71 -2.95
CA TYR A 367 4.52 17.68 -2.85
C TYR A 367 3.89 18.70 -3.81
N TYR A 368 2.90 18.26 -4.57
CA TYR A 368 2.21 19.09 -5.57
C TYR A 368 1.53 20.29 -4.94
N GLN A 369 1.90 21.49 -5.38
CA GLN A 369 1.43 22.79 -4.87
C GLN A 369 1.59 22.99 -3.35
N MET A 370 2.57 22.31 -2.73
CA MET A 370 2.86 22.42 -1.30
C MET A 370 4.37 22.64 -1.08
N PRO A 371 4.90 23.82 -1.43
CA PRO A 371 6.34 24.11 -1.36
C PRO A 371 6.88 24.13 0.08
N ASP A 372 6.11 24.60 1.05
CA ASP A 372 6.54 24.67 2.44
C ASP A 372 6.69 23.27 3.04
N GLU A 373 5.70 22.39 2.84
CA GLU A 373 5.76 20.98 3.27
C GLU A 373 6.87 20.23 2.54
N THR A 374 7.14 20.58 1.29
CA THR A 374 8.26 20.03 0.53
C THR A 374 9.58 20.44 1.17
N ALA A 375 9.79 21.71 1.50
CA ALA A 375 10.99 22.22 2.15
C ALA A 375 11.18 21.67 3.58
N GLU A 376 10.08 21.38 4.30
CA GLU A 376 10.14 20.71 5.60
C GLU A 376 10.57 19.24 5.50
N THR A 377 10.22 18.58 4.41
CA THR A 377 10.44 17.13 4.22
C THR A 377 11.74 16.84 3.47
N LEU A 378 12.09 17.68 2.49
CA LEU A 378 13.32 17.57 1.70
C LEU A 378 14.29 18.69 2.12
N LYS A 379 15.30 18.36 2.95
CA LYS A 379 16.29 19.31 3.46
C LYS A 379 17.67 18.89 2.98
N ASP A 380 18.41 19.81 2.38
CA ASP A 380 19.79 19.60 1.90
C ASP A 380 19.94 18.37 0.99
N GLY A 381 18.88 18.05 0.23
CA GLY A 381 18.82 16.89 -0.67
C GLY A 381 18.52 15.55 0.03
N TRP A 382 18.16 15.58 1.31
CA TRP A 382 17.75 14.41 2.09
C TRP A 382 16.25 14.44 2.38
N LEU A 383 15.60 13.30 2.21
CA LEU A 383 14.24 13.08 2.66
C LEU A 383 14.25 12.72 4.15
N HIS A 384 13.56 13.51 4.95
CA HIS A 384 13.27 13.23 6.35
C HIS A 384 12.07 12.32 6.44
N THR A 385 12.29 11.04 6.78
CA THR A 385 11.23 10.03 6.76
C THR A 385 10.24 10.17 7.92
N GLY A 386 10.67 10.81 9.01
CA GLY A 386 9.95 10.84 10.27
C GLY A 386 9.97 9.51 11.03
N ASP A 387 10.65 8.48 10.52
CA ASP A 387 10.80 7.19 11.17
C ASP A 387 12.16 7.11 11.87
N LYS A 388 12.19 6.56 13.08
CA LYS A 388 13.41 6.30 13.84
C LYS A 388 13.90 4.88 13.62
N GLY A 389 15.22 4.73 13.56
CA GLY A 389 15.81 3.43 13.36
C GLY A 389 17.32 3.44 13.47
N TYR A 390 17.90 2.31 13.15
CA TYR A 390 19.35 2.11 13.14
C TYR A 390 19.73 1.06 12.09
N MET A 391 21.00 0.99 11.76
CA MET A 391 21.59 -0.05 10.92
C MET A 391 22.55 -0.88 11.77
N ASP A 392 22.47 -2.19 11.64
CA ASP A 392 23.41 -3.09 12.33
C ASP A 392 24.73 -3.25 11.55
N GLU A 393 25.67 -4.00 12.13
CA GLU A 393 27.00 -4.25 11.55
C GLU A 393 26.94 -5.03 10.22
N ASP A 394 25.87 -5.79 9.98
CA ASP A 394 25.63 -6.54 8.74
C ASP A 394 24.96 -5.70 7.65
N GLY A 395 24.61 -4.43 7.96
CA GLY A 395 23.97 -3.48 7.06
C GLY A 395 22.45 -3.64 6.94
N TYR A 396 21.80 -4.32 7.89
CA TYR A 396 20.34 -4.39 7.97
C TYR A 396 19.76 -3.21 8.73
N LEU A 397 18.67 -2.64 8.21
CA LEU A 397 17.90 -1.57 8.84
C LEU A 397 16.87 -2.13 9.82
N PHE A 398 16.67 -1.40 10.92
CA PHE A 398 15.63 -1.66 11.91
C PHE A 398 14.89 -0.37 12.22
N ILE A 399 13.56 -0.44 12.31
CA ILE A 399 12.72 0.68 12.77
C ILE A 399 12.37 0.45 14.24
N ASN A 400 12.48 1.51 15.03
CA ASN A 400 12.13 1.50 16.45
C ASN A 400 11.11 2.57 16.84
N GLY A 401 10.46 3.23 15.88
CA GLY A 401 9.34 4.13 16.12
C GLY A 401 9.24 5.30 15.16
N ARG A 402 8.40 6.28 15.52
CA ARG A 402 8.22 7.52 14.77
C ARG A 402 8.66 8.73 15.59
N VAL A 403 9.34 9.67 14.94
CA VAL A 403 9.80 10.91 15.58
C VAL A 403 8.64 11.67 16.25
N LYS A 404 7.51 11.80 15.54
CA LYS A 404 6.33 12.55 16.01
C LYS A 404 5.53 11.85 17.12
N ASN A 405 5.71 10.54 17.30
CA ASN A 405 4.95 9.75 18.26
C ASN A 405 5.72 9.49 19.56
N LEU A 406 6.99 9.88 19.62
CA LEU A 406 7.79 9.69 20.82
C LEU A 406 7.12 10.33 22.05
N ILE A 407 7.02 9.53 23.10
CA ILE A 407 6.60 9.99 24.40
C ILE A 407 7.85 10.45 25.13
N ILE A 408 7.92 11.74 25.43
CA ILE A 408 8.99 12.32 26.21
C ILE A 408 8.54 12.33 27.68
N LEU A 409 9.15 11.49 28.48
CA LEU A 409 8.82 11.37 29.89
C LEU A 409 9.44 12.52 30.69
N SER A 410 8.91 12.79 31.88
CA SER A 410 9.39 13.85 32.80
C SER A 410 10.84 13.72 33.20
N ASN A 411 11.43 12.51 33.15
CA ASN A 411 12.84 12.23 33.39
C ASN A 411 13.73 12.45 32.15
N GLY A 412 13.20 12.90 31.02
CA GLY A 412 13.91 13.13 29.76
C GLY A 412 14.10 11.88 28.89
N GLU A 413 13.62 10.71 29.31
CA GLU A 413 13.68 9.50 28.50
C GLU A 413 12.66 9.56 27.35
N ASN A 414 13.08 9.08 26.18
CA ASN A 414 12.23 8.98 24.98
C ASN A 414 11.73 7.54 24.83
N VAL A 415 10.43 7.36 24.83
CA VAL A 415 9.80 6.04 24.65
C VAL A 415 9.06 6.01 23.31
N SER A 416 9.36 5.01 22.47
CA SER A 416 8.54 4.71 21.31
C SER A 416 7.31 3.91 21.74
N PRO A 417 6.10 4.47 21.63
CA PRO A 417 4.90 3.74 21.99
C PRO A 417 4.66 2.51 21.10
N GLU A 418 5.07 2.59 19.83
CA GLU A 418 4.86 1.50 18.86
C GLU A 418 5.58 0.22 19.25
N GLU A 419 6.79 0.30 19.81
CA GLU A 419 7.52 -0.88 20.30
C GLU A 419 6.78 -1.62 21.41
N ILE A 420 6.07 -0.87 22.26
CA ILE A 420 5.28 -1.42 23.36
C ILE A 420 3.98 -1.99 22.80
N GLU A 421 3.27 -1.21 22.00
CA GLU A 421 1.99 -1.57 21.39
C GLU A 421 2.08 -2.88 20.61
N ASN A 422 3.13 -3.03 19.80
CA ASN A 422 3.38 -4.25 19.02
C ASN A 422 3.49 -5.49 19.91
N LYS A 423 4.14 -5.39 21.07
CA LYS A 423 4.25 -6.50 22.03
C LYS A 423 2.94 -6.78 22.75
N LEU A 424 2.21 -5.72 23.12
CA LEU A 424 0.91 -5.88 23.77
C LEU A 424 -0.13 -6.50 22.83
N ALA A 425 -0.06 -6.17 21.53
CA ALA A 425 -0.96 -6.72 20.51
C ALA A 425 -0.83 -8.23 20.28
N LEU A 426 0.24 -8.88 20.76
CA LEU A 426 0.39 -10.34 20.70
C LEU A 426 -0.57 -11.10 21.65
N ASN A 427 -1.13 -10.42 22.65
CA ASN A 427 -2.11 -11.05 23.52
C ASN A 427 -3.45 -11.22 22.78
N PRO A 428 -4.01 -12.44 22.72
CA PRO A 428 -5.27 -12.69 22.00
C PRO A 428 -6.47 -11.84 22.44
N LEU A 429 -6.48 -11.34 23.68
CA LEU A 429 -7.54 -10.48 24.22
C LEU A 429 -7.38 -9.02 23.76
N VAL A 430 -6.24 -8.63 23.22
CA VAL A 430 -5.97 -7.27 22.71
C VAL A 430 -6.40 -7.19 21.24
N GLY A 431 -7.49 -6.50 20.97
CA GLY A 431 -7.95 -6.22 19.60
C GLY A 431 -7.22 -5.03 18.99
N GLU A 432 -7.17 -3.91 19.75
CA GLU A 432 -6.42 -2.71 19.37
C GLU A 432 -5.76 -2.12 20.62
N VAL A 433 -4.58 -1.52 20.48
CA VAL A 433 -3.87 -0.88 21.58
C VAL A 433 -3.15 0.38 21.13
N ILE A 434 -3.20 1.41 21.97
CA ILE A 434 -2.40 2.63 21.87
C ILE A 434 -1.81 2.93 23.25
N VAL A 435 -0.51 3.26 23.26
CA VAL A 435 0.18 3.70 24.47
C VAL A 435 0.33 5.23 24.44
N THR A 436 -0.08 5.87 25.53
CA THR A 436 0.04 7.32 25.72
C THR A 436 0.93 7.65 26.93
N GLY A 437 1.61 8.80 26.87
CA GLY A 437 2.29 9.36 28.03
C GLY A 437 1.32 10.19 28.86
N GLU A 438 1.31 9.98 30.16
CA GLU A 438 0.54 10.75 31.13
C GLU A 438 1.46 11.15 32.30
N ASP A 439 0.98 12.03 33.18
CA ASP A 439 1.79 12.59 34.28
C ASP A 439 2.47 11.53 35.16
N ASN A 440 1.86 10.37 35.29
CA ASN A 440 2.36 9.26 36.12
C ASN A 440 3.09 8.16 35.31
N GLY A 441 3.36 8.36 34.03
CA GLY A 441 4.07 7.37 33.19
C GLY A 441 3.31 6.98 31.93
N LEU A 442 3.34 5.70 31.56
CA LEU A 442 2.74 5.20 30.33
C LEU A 442 1.39 4.54 30.62
N THR A 443 0.38 4.90 29.86
CA THR A 443 -0.96 4.29 29.93
C THR A 443 -1.26 3.50 28.65
N ALA A 444 -1.60 2.22 28.82
CA ALA A 444 -2.11 1.38 27.72
C ALA A 444 -3.63 1.55 27.59
N ARG A 445 -4.07 1.97 26.40
CA ARG A 445 -5.48 2.09 26.03
C ARG A 445 -5.82 0.94 25.12
N ILE A 446 -6.66 0.00 25.58
CA ILE A 446 -6.90 -1.28 24.91
C ILE A 446 -8.38 -1.42 24.56
N TYR A 447 -8.65 -1.67 23.28
CA TYR A 447 -9.94 -2.19 22.84
C TYR A 447 -9.85 -3.71 22.75
N PRO A 448 -10.70 -4.46 23.52
CA PRO A 448 -10.63 -5.91 23.55
C PRO A 448 -11.04 -6.56 22.22
N GLU A 449 -10.45 -7.72 21.91
CA GLU A 449 -10.85 -8.52 20.76
C GLU A 449 -12.21 -9.19 21.01
N GLN A 450 -13.24 -8.69 20.35
CA GLN A 450 -14.64 -9.09 20.62
C GLN A 450 -14.88 -10.59 20.42
N ALA A 451 -14.25 -11.19 19.40
CA ALA A 451 -14.38 -12.63 19.18
C ALA A 451 -13.86 -13.47 20.35
N VAL A 452 -12.81 -12.99 21.05
CA VAL A 452 -12.27 -13.66 22.24
C VAL A 452 -13.17 -13.42 23.46
N VAL A 453 -13.68 -12.19 23.60
CA VAL A 453 -14.63 -11.83 24.67
C VAL A 453 -15.88 -12.70 24.59
N GLU A 454 -16.49 -12.83 23.42
CA GLU A 454 -17.67 -13.66 23.18
C GLU A 454 -17.39 -15.14 23.41
N ALA A 455 -16.29 -15.67 22.83
CA ALA A 455 -15.94 -17.08 22.94
C ALA A 455 -15.68 -17.53 24.38
N LYS A 456 -15.17 -16.62 25.23
CA LYS A 456 -14.90 -16.90 26.66
C LYS A 456 -15.98 -16.39 27.60
N ALA A 457 -17.04 -15.75 27.08
CA ALA A 457 -18.11 -15.10 27.84
C ALA A 457 -17.57 -14.17 28.96
N LEU A 458 -16.60 -13.30 28.60
CA LEU A 458 -15.97 -12.40 29.56
C LEU A 458 -16.85 -11.17 29.81
N ASP A 459 -17.05 -10.81 31.06
CA ASP A 459 -17.63 -9.53 31.47
C ASP A 459 -16.54 -8.45 31.61
N ALA A 460 -16.94 -7.22 31.88
CA ALA A 460 -16.03 -6.08 31.98
C ALA A 460 -14.97 -6.27 33.08
N GLU A 461 -15.33 -6.84 34.23
CA GLU A 461 -14.43 -7.09 35.36
C GLU A 461 -13.38 -8.16 34.99
N ALA A 462 -13.81 -9.24 34.33
CA ALA A 462 -12.92 -10.31 33.87
C ALA A 462 -11.93 -9.78 32.79
N ILE A 463 -12.39 -8.94 31.85
CA ILE A 463 -11.54 -8.31 30.85
C ILE A 463 -10.47 -7.43 31.52
N GLN A 464 -10.89 -6.53 32.42
CA GLN A 464 -9.99 -5.65 33.17
C GLN A 464 -8.93 -6.44 33.95
N THR A 465 -9.37 -7.49 34.69
CA THR A 465 -8.49 -8.35 35.49
C THR A 465 -7.47 -9.09 34.62
N GLN A 466 -7.89 -9.68 33.50
CA GLN A 466 -6.97 -10.41 32.62
C GLN A 466 -5.96 -9.48 31.93
N LEU A 467 -6.41 -8.31 31.46
CA LEU A 467 -5.51 -7.33 30.84
C LEU A 467 -4.54 -6.75 31.87
N GLN A 468 -4.97 -6.46 33.10
CA GLN A 468 -4.08 -5.99 34.15
C GLN A 468 -3.00 -7.04 34.50
N ALA A 469 -3.39 -8.29 34.68
CA ALA A 469 -2.44 -9.37 34.94
C ALA A 469 -1.43 -9.54 33.80
N PHE A 470 -1.87 -9.38 32.56
CA PHE A 470 -1.00 -9.40 31.39
C PHE A 470 0.02 -8.23 31.41
N LEU A 471 -0.43 -7.01 31.72
CA LEU A 471 0.45 -5.83 31.82
C LEU A 471 1.46 -5.97 33.00
N ASP A 472 1.02 -6.54 34.11
CA ASP A 472 1.91 -6.81 35.25
C ASP A 472 3.04 -7.80 34.87
N GLU A 473 2.71 -8.83 34.09
CA GLU A 473 3.69 -9.79 33.57
C GLU A 473 4.64 -9.12 32.56
N TYR A 474 4.10 -8.34 31.61
CA TYR A 474 4.87 -7.54 30.66
C TYR A 474 5.88 -6.63 31.39
N ASN A 475 5.45 -5.93 32.43
CA ASN A 475 6.22 -4.98 33.20
C ASN A 475 7.41 -5.61 33.95
N LYS A 476 7.35 -6.90 34.29
CA LYS A 476 8.47 -7.57 35.00
C LYS A 476 9.78 -7.52 34.22
N ASN A 477 9.70 -7.56 32.90
CA ASN A 477 10.85 -7.59 32.01
C ASN A 477 11.18 -6.22 31.39
N GLN A 478 10.52 -5.12 31.85
CA GLN A 478 10.73 -3.80 31.30
C GLN A 478 11.53 -2.90 32.29
N PRO A 479 12.42 -2.06 31.76
CA PRO A 479 13.04 -1.00 32.56
C PRO A 479 11.94 -0.05 33.06
N THR A 480 12.20 0.62 34.18
CA THR A 480 11.21 1.41 34.91
C THR A 480 10.50 2.44 34.02
N TYR A 481 11.23 3.10 33.14
CA TYR A 481 10.71 4.15 32.26
C TYR A 481 9.83 3.59 31.10
N ARG A 482 9.84 2.28 30.86
CA ARG A 482 8.99 1.62 29.82
C ARG A 482 7.83 0.83 30.42
N ARG A 483 7.65 0.85 31.74
CA ARG A 483 6.55 0.15 32.40
C ARG A 483 5.24 0.86 32.17
N ILE A 484 4.22 0.07 31.87
CA ILE A 484 2.84 0.55 31.78
C ILE A 484 2.31 0.73 33.20
N THR A 485 1.96 1.95 33.56
CA THR A 485 1.45 2.32 34.89
C THR A 485 -0.07 2.51 34.92
N GLY A 486 -0.68 2.72 33.75
CA GLY A 486 -2.13 2.88 33.61
C GLY A 486 -2.73 1.93 32.59
N LEU A 487 -3.97 1.48 32.82
CA LEU A 487 -4.78 0.70 31.89
C LEU A 487 -6.14 1.36 31.71
N VAL A 488 -6.52 1.61 30.46
CA VAL A 488 -7.86 2.04 30.08
C VAL A 488 -8.42 1.00 29.11
N VAL A 489 -9.48 0.30 29.52
CA VAL A 489 -10.19 -0.62 28.65
C VAL A 489 -11.29 0.14 27.92
N ARG A 490 -11.25 0.10 26.58
CA ARG A 490 -12.16 0.86 25.72
C ARG A 490 -13.43 0.05 25.39
N LYS A 491 -14.54 0.76 25.30
CA LYS A 491 -15.80 0.21 24.83
C LYS A 491 -15.89 0.17 23.29
N ASN A 492 -15.29 1.17 22.64
CA ASN A 492 -15.33 1.34 21.19
C ASN A 492 -13.92 1.20 20.57
N PRO A 493 -13.81 0.69 19.33
CA PRO A 493 -12.54 0.67 18.61
C PRO A 493 -12.02 2.09 18.38
N PHE A 494 -10.72 2.20 18.11
CA PHE A 494 -10.11 3.49 17.78
C PHE A 494 -10.60 4.04 16.44
N ILE A 495 -10.70 5.36 16.34
CA ILE A 495 -11.01 6.05 15.09
C ILE A 495 -9.86 5.83 14.11
N ARG A 496 -10.20 5.45 12.87
CA ARG A 496 -9.24 5.16 11.81
C ARG A 496 -9.39 6.15 10.65
N ASN A 497 -8.30 6.39 9.96
CA ASN A 497 -8.33 7.10 8.69
C ASN A 497 -8.76 6.18 7.52
N THR A 498 -8.83 6.72 6.31
CA THR A 498 -9.20 5.99 5.09
C THR A 498 -8.26 4.82 4.78
N THR A 499 -6.98 4.91 5.20
CA THR A 499 -5.99 3.84 5.06
C THR A 499 -6.03 2.82 6.21
N LYS A 500 -7.10 2.85 7.04
CA LYS A 500 -7.31 1.96 8.20
C LYS A 500 -6.29 2.11 9.32
N LYS A 501 -5.44 3.15 9.33
CA LYS A 501 -4.52 3.46 10.42
C LYS A 501 -5.25 4.20 11.54
N ILE A 502 -4.92 3.89 12.80
CA ILE A 502 -5.50 4.56 13.97
C ILE A 502 -5.07 6.03 14.00
N ARG A 503 -6.02 6.92 14.24
CA ARG A 503 -5.78 8.36 14.39
C ARG A 503 -5.36 8.67 15.82
N ARG A 504 -4.05 8.71 16.07
CA ARG A 504 -3.50 8.94 17.44
C ARG A 504 -3.96 10.23 18.09
N GLN A 505 -4.23 11.27 17.31
CA GLN A 505 -4.75 12.54 17.82
C GLN A 505 -6.14 12.44 18.47
N ASP A 506 -6.92 11.42 18.10
CA ASP A 506 -8.29 11.21 18.59
C ASP A 506 -8.36 10.17 19.72
N VAL A 507 -7.21 9.69 20.17
CA VAL A 507 -7.10 8.57 21.15
C VAL A 507 -7.71 8.94 22.52
N LEU A 508 -7.68 10.21 22.92
CA LEU A 508 -8.21 10.66 24.19
C LEU A 508 -9.75 10.84 24.18
N ILE A 509 -10.39 10.66 23.02
CA ILE A 509 -11.85 10.62 22.92
C ILE A 509 -12.28 9.19 23.33
N ASP A 510 -12.28 8.93 24.64
CA ASP A 510 -12.47 7.59 25.20
C ASP A 510 -13.75 7.48 26.01
N GLU A 511 -14.48 6.37 25.77
CA GLU A 511 -15.47 5.84 26.69
C GLU A 511 -14.85 4.59 27.35
N PRO A 512 -14.49 4.62 28.64
CA PRO A 512 -14.04 3.42 29.35
C PRO A 512 -15.14 2.34 29.36
N LEU A 513 -14.74 1.09 29.52
CA LEU A 513 -15.68 0.00 29.76
C LEU A 513 -16.32 0.24 31.15
N GLU A 514 -17.66 0.26 31.22
CA GLU A 514 -18.42 0.35 32.50
C GLU A 514 -18.35 -0.94 33.29
#